data_925bb247f64896246780267e4db33433
#
_entry.id   925bb247f64896246780267e4db33433
#
_cell.length_a   1.000
_cell.length_b   1.000
_cell.length_c   1.000
_cell.angle_alpha   90.00
_cell.angle_beta   90.00
_cell.angle_gamma   90.00
#
_symmetry.space_group_name_H-M   'P 1'
#
loop_
_entity.id
_entity.type
_entity.pdbx_description
1 polymer ?
#
loop_
_entity_poly.entity_id
_entity_poly.type
_entity_poly.pdbx_seq_one_letter_code
_entity_poly.pdbx_strand_id
1 'polypeptide(L)'
;MAGKVLHSSFTTPFLGNITHHMASEDHGWNLILVNRENYIPADYEVQLTELSNGKKVDSRIYPELQEMFNAARAQGYGLFVREGYRTQEEQQQLMDEKIEAYENEGKSKPEAKKLAEQWVAIPGTSEHQLGIAVDINADTSKSSRDDVYKWLEENAHRYGFIKRYPSNKTDITGVINEPWHYRYVGKEVASEIYSQGICLEEYIETLE
;
A
#
# COMPACT_ATOMS: atom_id res chain seq x y z
N MET A 1 -0.39 55.42 33.93
CA MET A 1 -0.93 54.07 33.71
C MET A 1 -0.41 53.56 32.38
N ALA A 2 0.54 52.64 32.36
CA ALA A 2 1.19 52.16 31.17
C ALA A 2 0.52 50.85 30.73
N GLY A 3 -0.11 50.88 29.56
CA GLY A 3 -0.75 49.70 28.91
C GLY A 3 0.31 48.76 28.34
N LYS A 4 0.34 47.52 28.83
CA LYS A 4 1.14 46.43 28.28
C LYS A 4 0.55 45.97 26.94
N VAL A 5 1.30 46.09 25.85
CA VAL A 5 1.03 45.45 24.59
C VAL A 5 1.53 44.00 24.66
N LEU A 6 0.62 43.05 24.58
CA LEU A 6 0.92 41.62 24.49
C LEU A 6 1.27 41.30 23.01
N HIS A 7 2.54 40.98 22.76
CA HIS A 7 2.97 40.41 21.47
C HIS A 7 2.60 38.93 21.47
N SER A 8 1.61 38.56 20.66
CA SER A 8 1.30 37.19 20.31
C SER A 8 2.34 36.72 19.27
N SER A 9 3.27 35.90 19.67
CA SER A 9 4.18 35.21 18.76
C SER A 9 3.44 34.02 18.13
N PHE A 10 3.07 34.19 16.88
CA PHE A 10 2.65 33.07 16.03
C PHE A 10 3.87 32.21 15.72
N THR A 11 3.95 31.04 16.34
CA THR A 11 4.89 30.00 15.94
C THR A 11 4.38 29.40 14.64
N THR A 12 5.03 29.67 13.53
CA THR A 12 4.89 28.94 12.26
C THR A 12 5.21 27.48 12.51
N PRO A 13 4.37 26.53 12.05
CA PRO A 13 4.74 25.11 12.13
C PRO A 13 5.98 24.90 11.25
N PHE A 14 6.99 24.30 11.85
CA PHE A 14 8.23 23.86 11.22
C PHE A 14 7.84 22.87 10.10
N LEU A 15 7.89 23.32 8.85
CA LEU A 15 7.90 22.46 7.69
C LEU A 15 9.26 21.74 7.70
N GLY A 16 9.32 20.61 8.39
CA GLY A 16 10.47 19.72 8.31
C GLY A 16 10.70 19.37 6.84
N ASN A 17 11.92 19.54 6.36
CA ASN A 17 12.34 19.01 5.08
C ASN A 17 12.10 17.50 5.13
N ILE A 18 11.13 17.00 4.37
CA ILE A 18 10.96 15.57 4.16
C ILE A 18 12.18 15.14 3.34
N THR A 19 13.13 14.51 4.00
CA THR A 19 14.25 13.85 3.32
C THR A 19 13.70 12.57 2.72
N HIS A 20 13.54 12.54 1.41
CA HIS A 20 13.20 11.31 0.70
C HIS A 20 14.38 10.35 0.76
N HIS A 21 14.15 9.16 1.27
CA HIS A 21 15.11 8.07 1.32
C HIS A 21 14.80 7.07 0.20
N MET A 22 15.85 6.43 -0.33
CA MET A 22 15.66 5.23 -1.15
C MET A 22 15.40 4.07 -0.19
N ALA A 23 14.40 3.25 -0.50
CA ALA A 23 14.11 2.06 0.29
C ALA A 23 15.30 1.09 0.23
N SER A 24 15.59 0.42 1.35
CA SER A 24 16.68 -0.54 1.46
C SER A 24 16.20 -1.98 1.25
N GLU A 25 17.04 -2.81 0.66
CA GLU A 25 16.87 -4.27 0.59
C GLU A 25 17.62 -5.02 1.72
N ASP A 26 18.13 -4.30 2.73
CA ASP A 26 18.97 -4.86 3.80
C ASP A 26 18.29 -6.03 4.55
N HIS A 27 16.96 -6.00 4.63
CA HIS A 27 16.15 -7.05 5.24
C HIS A 27 15.59 -8.07 4.23
N GLY A 28 16.01 -7.98 2.96
CA GLY A 28 15.58 -8.85 1.86
C GLY A 28 14.48 -8.24 0.99
N TRP A 29 14.37 -8.77 -0.24
CA TRP A 29 13.50 -8.27 -1.30
C TRP A 29 12.00 -8.16 -0.90
N ASN A 30 11.53 -9.03 -0.02
CA ASN A 30 10.15 -9.06 0.44
C ASN A 30 9.87 -8.09 1.59
N LEU A 31 10.89 -7.48 2.17
CA LEU A 31 10.78 -6.52 3.28
C LEU A 31 11.16 -5.09 2.89
N ILE A 32 11.35 -4.80 1.61
CA ILE A 32 11.56 -3.43 1.13
C ILE A 32 10.38 -2.56 1.58
N LEU A 33 10.63 -1.58 2.44
CA LEU A 33 9.62 -0.63 2.89
C LEU A 33 9.50 0.52 1.89
N VAL A 34 8.42 0.52 1.11
CA VAL A 34 8.08 1.59 0.18
C VAL A 34 6.86 2.33 0.70
N ASN A 35 7.00 3.65 0.86
CA ASN A 35 5.95 4.56 1.31
C ASN A 35 6.31 5.99 0.89
N ARG A 36 5.57 7.00 1.38
CA ARG A 36 5.81 8.41 1.03
C ARG A 36 7.22 8.94 1.31
N GLU A 37 7.93 8.33 2.26
CA GLU A 37 9.26 8.72 2.68
C GLU A 37 10.35 7.88 2.02
N ASN A 38 10.01 6.64 1.63
CA ASN A 38 10.93 5.64 1.07
C ASN A 38 10.55 5.31 -0.37
N TYR A 39 11.41 5.72 -1.31
CA TYR A 39 11.23 5.47 -2.73
C TYR A 39 11.81 4.11 -3.13
N ILE A 40 11.21 3.51 -4.15
CA ILE A 40 11.72 2.28 -4.77
C ILE A 40 13.18 2.50 -5.22
N PRO A 41 14.10 1.54 -4.96
CA PRO A 41 15.48 1.62 -5.44
C PRO A 41 15.53 1.84 -6.95
N ALA A 42 16.44 2.71 -7.41
CA ALA A 42 16.49 3.13 -8.82
C ALA A 42 16.85 1.97 -9.79
N ASP A 43 17.51 0.93 -9.28
CA ASP A 43 17.94 -0.27 -9.99
C ASP A 43 17.06 -1.50 -9.67
N TYR A 44 15.88 -1.27 -9.05
CA TYR A 44 14.97 -2.37 -8.72
C TYR A 44 14.46 -3.05 -9.99
N GLU A 45 14.70 -4.34 -10.09
CA GLU A 45 14.22 -5.19 -11.18
C GLU A 45 13.28 -6.27 -10.66
N VAL A 46 12.23 -6.56 -11.42
CA VAL A 46 11.23 -7.57 -11.09
C VAL A 46 10.99 -8.51 -12.26
N GLN A 47 11.00 -9.81 -11.98
CA GLN A 47 10.54 -10.83 -12.94
C GLN A 47 9.06 -11.08 -12.75
N LEU A 48 8.28 -10.88 -13.81
CA LEU A 48 6.83 -10.90 -13.74
C LEU A 48 6.24 -12.22 -14.26
N THR A 49 5.25 -12.72 -13.56
CA THR A 49 4.33 -13.77 -14.00
C THR A 49 2.97 -13.16 -14.31
N GLU A 50 2.44 -13.46 -15.50
CA GLU A 50 1.09 -13.03 -15.89
C GLU A 50 0.04 -14.00 -15.34
N LEU A 51 -1.00 -13.43 -14.73
CA LEU A 51 -2.16 -14.15 -14.21
C LEU A 51 -3.19 -14.38 -15.33
N SER A 52 -4.13 -15.31 -15.11
CA SER A 52 -5.15 -15.66 -16.11
C SER A 52 -6.05 -14.50 -16.57
N ASN A 53 -6.10 -13.42 -15.80
CA ASN A 53 -6.86 -12.21 -16.16
C ASN A 53 -5.98 -11.08 -16.73
N GLY A 54 -4.73 -11.37 -17.10
CA GLY A 54 -3.78 -10.43 -17.70
C GLY A 54 -3.05 -9.52 -16.71
N LYS A 55 -3.39 -9.56 -15.43
CA LYS A 55 -2.61 -8.86 -14.39
C LYS A 55 -1.28 -9.56 -14.16
N LYS A 56 -0.28 -8.83 -13.70
CA LYS A 56 1.07 -9.35 -13.49
C LYS A 56 1.47 -9.19 -12.03
N VAL A 57 2.28 -10.11 -11.54
CA VAL A 57 2.87 -10.08 -10.20
C VAL A 57 4.32 -10.55 -10.27
N ASP A 58 5.11 -10.22 -9.25
CA ASP A 58 6.44 -10.81 -9.10
C ASP A 58 6.34 -12.34 -9.08
N SER A 59 7.18 -12.98 -9.91
CA SER A 59 7.17 -14.45 -10.05
C SER A 59 7.41 -15.18 -8.73
N ARG A 60 8.12 -14.53 -7.80
CA ARG A 60 8.46 -15.09 -6.48
C ARG A 60 7.25 -15.23 -5.56
N ILE A 61 6.23 -14.39 -5.71
CA ILE A 61 5.01 -14.46 -4.86
C ILE A 61 3.91 -15.32 -5.48
N TYR A 62 4.04 -15.69 -6.75
CA TYR A 62 2.99 -16.39 -7.49
C TYR A 62 2.55 -17.72 -6.85
N PRO A 63 3.44 -18.61 -6.36
CA PRO A 63 3.03 -19.87 -5.73
C PRO A 63 2.14 -19.65 -4.52
N GLU A 64 2.53 -18.76 -3.60
CA GLU A 64 1.78 -18.47 -2.37
C GLU A 64 0.47 -17.76 -2.66
N LEU A 65 0.43 -16.89 -3.66
CA LEU A 65 -0.80 -16.25 -4.13
C LEU A 65 -1.78 -17.31 -4.65
N GLN A 66 -1.31 -18.31 -5.42
CA GLN A 66 -2.13 -19.40 -5.89
C GLN A 66 -2.64 -20.30 -4.75
N GLU A 67 -1.78 -20.61 -3.77
CA GLU A 67 -2.18 -21.37 -2.57
C GLU A 67 -3.30 -20.65 -1.82
N MET A 68 -3.15 -19.35 -1.58
CA MET A 68 -4.17 -18.53 -0.91
C MET A 68 -5.49 -18.53 -1.66
N PHE A 69 -5.45 -18.34 -2.97
CA PHE A 69 -6.66 -18.32 -3.81
C PHE A 69 -7.34 -19.69 -3.87
N ASN A 70 -6.56 -20.77 -3.95
CA ASN A 70 -7.10 -22.13 -3.94
C ASN A 70 -7.78 -22.45 -2.60
N ALA A 71 -7.18 -22.02 -1.48
CA ALA A 71 -7.77 -22.21 -0.15
C ALA A 71 -9.09 -21.43 0.02
N ALA A 72 -9.16 -20.19 -0.46
CA ALA A 72 -10.39 -19.40 -0.45
C ALA A 72 -11.47 -20.04 -1.31
N ARG A 73 -11.13 -20.45 -2.53
CA ARG A 73 -12.07 -21.12 -3.44
C ARG A 73 -12.58 -22.45 -2.92
N ALA A 74 -11.74 -23.23 -2.23
CA ALA A 74 -12.14 -24.48 -1.60
C ALA A 74 -13.18 -24.28 -0.49
N GLN A 75 -13.25 -23.08 0.10
CA GLN A 75 -14.26 -22.66 1.06
C GLN A 75 -15.46 -21.93 0.42
N GLY A 76 -15.52 -21.89 -0.90
CA GLY A 76 -16.63 -21.32 -1.67
C GLY A 76 -16.51 -19.82 -2.00
N TYR A 77 -15.37 -19.19 -1.65
CA TYR A 77 -15.17 -17.77 -1.96
C TYR A 77 -14.74 -17.56 -3.41
N GLY A 78 -15.41 -16.65 -4.11
CA GLY A 78 -15.01 -16.13 -5.42
C GLY A 78 -14.17 -14.86 -5.28
N LEU A 79 -12.91 -14.90 -5.72
CA LEU A 79 -12.01 -13.76 -5.64
C LEU A 79 -11.04 -13.73 -6.83
N PHE A 80 -10.54 -12.53 -7.13
CA PHE A 80 -9.58 -12.32 -8.21
C PHE A 80 -8.63 -11.14 -7.88
N VAL A 81 -7.46 -11.12 -8.50
CA VAL A 81 -6.55 -9.98 -8.45
C VAL A 81 -7.10 -8.89 -9.35
N ARG A 82 -7.51 -7.77 -8.77
CA ARG A 82 -7.97 -6.59 -9.51
C ARG A 82 -6.78 -5.78 -10.04
N GLU A 83 -5.73 -5.63 -9.21
CA GLU A 83 -4.51 -4.93 -9.57
C GLU A 83 -3.30 -5.69 -9.04
N GLY A 84 -2.24 -5.73 -9.82
CA GLY A 84 -0.96 -6.33 -9.47
C GLY A 84 0.19 -5.36 -9.70
N TYR A 85 1.21 -5.77 -10.48
CA TYR A 85 2.31 -4.91 -10.86
C TYR A 85 1.83 -3.72 -11.70
N ARG A 86 2.42 -2.56 -11.42
CA ARG A 86 2.19 -1.31 -12.13
C ARG A 86 3.53 -0.64 -12.44
N THR A 87 3.73 -0.19 -13.68
CA THR A 87 4.93 0.55 -14.06
C THR A 87 4.95 1.96 -13.45
N GLN A 88 6.11 2.61 -13.52
CA GLN A 88 6.26 4.02 -13.12
C GLN A 88 5.33 4.93 -13.94
N GLU A 89 5.23 4.66 -15.25
CA GLU A 89 4.40 5.43 -16.18
C GLU A 89 2.91 5.26 -15.88
N GLU A 90 2.47 4.03 -15.60
CA GLU A 90 1.09 3.74 -15.21
C GLU A 90 0.73 4.40 -13.86
N GLN A 91 1.66 4.41 -12.90
CA GLN A 91 1.46 5.09 -11.63
C GLN A 91 1.36 6.61 -11.82
N GLN A 92 2.19 7.20 -12.70
CA GLN A 92 2.13 8.62 -13.03
C GLN A 92 0.81 8.96 -13.70
N GLN A 93 0.37 8.16 -14.68
CA GLN A 93 -0.91 8.37 -15.35
C GLN A 93 -2.08 8.33 -14.36
N LEU A 94 -2.09 7.39 -13.42
CA LEU A 94 -3.12 7.29 -12.39
C LEU A 94 -3.14 8.55 -11.49
N MET A 95 -1.97 9.08 -11.15
CA MET A 95 -1.86 10.33 -10.39
C MET A 95 -2.39 11.51 -11.20
N ASP A 96 -2.02 11.62 -12.47
CA ASP A 96 -2.44 12.72 -13.34
C ASP A 96 -3.96 12.71 -13.56
N GLU A 97 -4.55 11.54 -13.81
CA GLU A 97 -6.01 11.37 -13.92
C GLU A 97 -6.74 11.78 -12.63
N LYS A 98 -6.16 11.45 -11.48
CA LYS A 98 -6.76 11.82 -10.19
C LYS A 98 -6.67 13.32 -9.92
N ILE A 99 -5.57 13.96 -10.30
CA ILE A 99 -5.39 15.42 -10.22
C ILE A 99 -6.41 16.10 -11.14
N GLU A 100 -6.50 15.68 -12.40
CA GLU A 100 -7.45 16.23 -13.38
C GLU A 100 -8.90 16.12 -12.89
N ALA A 101 -9.27 14.99 -12.28
CA ALA A 101 -10.60 14.83 -11.70
C ALA A 101 -10.92 15.90 -10.66
N TYR A 102 -9.98 16.21 -9.76
CA TYR A 102 -10.17 17.28 -8.78
C TYR A 102 -10.14 18.70 -9.39
N GLU A 103 -9.33 18.93 -10.43
CA GLU A 103 -9.35 20.20 -11.17
C GLU A 103 -10.72 20.41 -11.85
N ASN A 104 -11.32 19.34 -12.41
CA ASN A 104 -12.67 19.36 -12.98
C ASN A 104 -13.77 19.61 -11.94
N GLU A 105 -13.52 19.29 -10.66
CA GLU A 105 -14.38 19.66 -9.53
C GLU A 105 -14.17 21.12 -9.06
N GLY A 106 -13.29 21.88 -9.74
CA GLY A 106 -13.02 23.31 -9.46
C GLY A 106 -11.89 23.56 -8.45
N LYS A 107 -11.09 22.54 -8.12
CA LYS A 107 -9.92 22.71 -7.27
C LYS A 107 -8.77 23.37 -8.03
N SER A 108 -7.97 24.19 -7.35
CA SER A 108 -6.71 24.66 -7.91
C SER A 108 -5.73 23.49 -8.07
N LYS A 109 -4.81 23.58 -9.02
CA LYS A 109 -3.83 22.51 -9.28
C LYS A 109 -3.03 22.08 -8.04
N PRO A 110 -2.51 22.99 -7.17
CA PRO A 110 -1.85 22.57 -5.93
C PRO A 110 -2.77 21.85 -4.96
N GLU A 111 -4.04 22.27 -4.85
CA GLU A 111 -5.04 21.64 -4.00
C GLU A 111 -5.44 20.27 -4.55
N ALA A 112 -5.69 20.17 -5.86
CA ALA A 112 -5.99 18.93 -6.57
C ALA A 112 -4.88 17.89 -6.38
N LYS A 113 -3.61 18.29 -6.53
CA LYS A 113 -2.46 17.41 -6.26
C LYS A 113 -2.44 16.90 -4.82
N LYS A 114 -2.59 17.80 -3.84
CA LYS A 114 -2.62 17.42 -2.42
C LYS A 114 -3.76 16.44 -2.09
N LEU A 115 -4.92 16.62 -2.72
CA LEU A 115 -6.06 15.70 -2.57
C LEU A 115 -5.81 14.36 -3.26
N ALA A 116 -5.22 14.38 -4.46
CA ALA A 116 -4.89 13.17 -5.21
C ALA A 116 -3.90 12.28 -4.43
N GLU A 117 -2.87 12.86 -3.81
CA GLU A 117 -1.87 12.18 -2.99
C GLU A 117 -2.44 11.50 -1.73
N GLN A 118 -3.68 11.79 -1.36
CA GLN A 118 -4.35 11.06 -0.26
C GLN A 118 -4.91 9.70 -0.70
N TRP A 119 -5.11 9.51 -2.01
CA TRP A 119 -5.74 8.33 -2.60
C TRP A 119 -4.82 7.54 -3.52
N VAL A 120 -3.82 8.19 -4.10
CA VAL A 120 -2.90 7.61 -5.07
C VAL A 120 -1.49 7.82 -4.56
N ALA A 121 -0.72 6.76 -4.45
CA ALA A 121 0.68 6.87 -4.07
C ALA A 121 1.47 7.69 -5.10
N ILE A 122 2.39 8.51 -4.62
CA ILE A 122 3.30 9.26 -5.48
C ILE A 122 4.10 8.27 -6.34
N PRO A 123 4.29 8.53 -7.66
CA PRO A 123 5.11 7.68 -8.51
C PRO A 123 6.50 7.42 -7.91
N GLY A 124 6.88 6.15 -7.82
CA GLY A 124 8.09 5.71 -7.11
C GLY A 124 7.88 5.34 -5.64
N THR A 125 6.65 5.49 -5.11
CA THR A 125 6.33 5.14 -3.72
C THR A 125 5.16 4.16 -3.60
N SER A 126 4.76 3.53 -4.69
CA SER A 126 3.69 2.53 -4.71
C SER A 126 4.26 1.12 -4.62
N GLU A 127 3.78 0.31 -3.68
CA GLU A 127 4.15 -1.10 -3.56
C GLU A 127 3.76 -1.95 -4.79
N HIS A 128 2.78 -1.51 -5.59
CA HIS A 128 2.45 -2.15 -6.87
C HIS A 128 3.62 -2.12 -7.86
N GLN A 129 4.50 -1.13 -7.77
CA GLN A 129 5.70 -1.04 -8.60
C GLN A 129 6.80 -2.04 -8.19
N LEU A 130 6.70 -2.63 -6.99
CA LEU A 130 7.55 -3.77 -6.59
C LEU A 130 7.04 -5.11 -7.15
N GLY A 131 5.79 -5.19 -7.58
CA GLY A 131 5.15 -6.44 -8.02
C GLY A 131 4.76 -7.40 -6.90
N ILE A 132 4.97 -7.03 -5.64
CA ILE A 132 4.72 -7.87 -4.45
C ILE A 132 3.52 -7.42 -3.61
N ALA A 133 2.74 -6.47 -4.13
CA ALA A 133 1.43 -6.10 -3.60
C ALA A 133 0.34 -6.37 -4.63
N VAL A 134 -0.82 -6.76 -4.14
CA VAL A 134 -2.01 -7.08 -4.95
C VAL A 134 -3.26 -6.49 -4.33
N ASP A 135 -4.12 -5.91 -5.18
CA ASP A 135 -5.48 -5.60 -4.81
C ASP A 135 -6.38 -6.79 -5.14
N ILE A 136 -7.08 -7.30 -4.15
CA ILE A 136 -7.93 -8.48 -4.27
C ILE A 136 -9.39 -8.07 -4.10
N ASN A 137 -10.23 -8.42 -5.08
CA ASN A 137 -11.65 -8.17 -5.02
C ASN A 137 -12.47 -9.47 -5.10
N ALA A 138 -13.72 -9.37 -4.62
CA ALA A 138 -14.69 -10.44 -4.73
C ALA A 138 -15.23 -10.57 -6.15
N ASP A 139 -15.36 -11.80 -6.63
CA ASP A 139 -16.30 -12.15 -7.69
C ASP A 139 -17.71 -12.12 -7.10
N THR A 140 -18.40 -10.99 -7.29
CA THR A 140 -19.70 -10.72 -6.67
C THR A 140 -20.83 -11.62 -7.20
N SER A 141 -20.58 -12.44 -8.21
CA SER A 141 -21.50 -13.51 -8.60
C SER A 141 -21.44 -14.74 -7.67
N LYS A 142 -20.41 -14.84 -6.84
CA LYS A 142 -20.16 -15.98 -5.95
C LYS A 142 -20.08 -15.60 -4.47
N SER A 143 -19.56 -14.42 -4.15
CA SER A 143 -19.32 -14.00 -2.77
C SER A 143 -19.53 -12.51 -2.61
N SER A 144 -19.96 -12.07 -1.43
CA SER A 144 -19.96 -10.64 -1.11
C SER A 144 -18.51 -10.10 -0.93
N ARG A 145 -18.33 -8.80 -1.10
CA ARG A 145 -17.04 -8.16 -0.83
C ARG A 145 -16.62 -8.31 0.62
N ASP A 146 -17.57 -8.12 1.54
CA ASP A 146 -17.32 -8.17 2.97
C ASP A 146 -16.87 -9.57 3.42
N ASP A 147 -17.47 -10.63 2.87
CA ASP A 147 -17.07 -12.00 3.17
C ASP A 147 -15.65 -12.30 2.66
N VAL A 148 -15.30 -11.85 1.45
CA VAL A 148 -13.96 -12.04 0.90
C VAL A 148 -12.92 -11.25 1.70
N TYR A 149 -13.20 -9.99 2.02
CA TYR A 149 -12.28 -9.16 2.81
C TYR A 149 -12.08 -9.70 4.22
N LYS A 150 -13.14 -10.19 4.85
CA LYS A 150 -13.04 -10.86 6.15
C LYS A 150 -12.18 -12.12 6.07
N TRP A 151 -12.43 -12.97 5.06
CA TRP A 151 -11.63 -14.18 4.87
C TRP A 151 -10.15 -13.85 4.67
N LEU A 152 -9.84 -12.86 3.83
CA LEU A 152 -8.47 -12.41 3.59
C LEU A 152 -7.81 -11.90 4.87
N GLU A 153 -8.50 -11.06 5.64
CA GLU A 153 -7.99 -10.52 6.91
C GLU A 153 -7.65 -11.63 7.92
N GLU A 154 -8.45 -12.67 7.97
CA GLU A 154 -8.26 -13.82 8.88
C GLU A 154 -7.23 -14.86 8.39
N ASN A 155 -6.95 -14.92 7.08
CA ASN A 155 -6.21 -16.05 6.51
C ASN A 155 -4.97 -15.68 5.69
N ALA A 156 -4.88 -14.47 5.12
CA ALA A 156 -3.83 -14.12 4.17
C ALA A 156 -2.42 -14.27 4.75
N HIS A 157 -2.23 -14.01 6.06
CA HIS A 157 -0.95 -14.15 6.74
C HIS A 157 -0.35 -15.56 6.65
N ARG A 158 -1.18 -16.61 6.58
CA ARG A 158 -0.75 -18.02 6.43
C ARG A 158 -0.05 -18.29 5.09
N TYR A 159 -0.27 -17.40 4.12
CA TYR A 159 0.28 -17.48 2.77
C TYR A 159 1.34 -16.40 2.52
N GLY A 160 1.75 -15.69 3.56
CA GLY A 160 2.80 -14.66 3.47
C GLY A 160 2.32 -13.27 3.10
N PHE A 161 1.00 -13.02 3.10
CA PHE A 161 0.41 -11.73 2.78
C PHE A 161 -0.13 -11.04 4.03
N ILE A 162 0.11 -9.74 4.14
CA ILE A 162 -0.44 -8.88 5.19
C ILE A 162 -1.47 -7.92 4.60
N LYS A 163 -2.53 -7.61 5.36
CA LYS A 163 -3.36 -6.45 5.12
C LYS A 163 -2.51 -5.20 5.39
N ARG A 164 -2.11 -4.53 4.30
CA ARG A 164 -1.06 -3.50 4.38
C ARG A 164 -1.50 -2.24 5.13
N TYR A 165 -2.76 -1.84 4.98
CA TYR A 165 -3.29 -0.58 5.47
C TYR A 165 -4.53 -0.80 6.36
N PRO A 166 -4.37 -1.32 7.60
CA PRO A 166 -5.47 -1.49 8.53
C PRO A 166 -5.91 -0.14 9.12
N SER A 167 -7.19 -0.01 9.44
CA SER A 167 -7.80 1.26 9.88
C SER A 167 -7.19 1.87 11.14
N ASN A 168 -6.64 1.04 12.02
CA ASN A 168 -6.02 1.46 13.27
C ASN A 168 -4.53 1.84 13.15
N LYS A 169 -3.98 1.86 11.95
CA LYS A 169 -2.56 2.17 11.67
C LYS A 169 -2.38 3.34 10.68
N THR A 170 -3.44 4.06 10.35
CA THR A 170 -3.41 5.18 9.40
C THR A 170 -2.41 6.27 9.80
N ASP A 171 -2.26 6.54 11.10
CA ASP A 171 -1.31 7.54 11.60
C ASP A 171 0.17 7.14 11.35
N ILE A 172 0.45 5.84 11.22
CA ILE A 172 1.79 5.30 10.95
C ILE A 172 2.00 5.12 9.44
N THR A 173 1.07 4.44 8.78
CA THR A 173 1.21 4.12 7.34
C THR A 173 0.96 5.32 6.43
N GLY A 174 0.27 6.37 6.92
CA GLY A 174 -0.16 7.52 6.14
C GLY A 174 -1.25 7.22 5.11
N VAL A 175 -1.80 5.99 5.09
CA VAL A 175 -2.82 5.52 4.15
C VAL A 175 -4.08 5.13 4.91
N ILE A 176 -5.25 5.44 4.35
CA ILE A 176 -6.54 5.03 4.91
C ILE A 176 -6.72 3.51 4.82
N ASN A 177 -7.74 2.98 5.51
CA ASN A 177 -8.01 1.54 5.44
C ASN A 177 -8.32 1.08 4.02
N GLU A 178 -7.54 0.12 3.54
CA GLU A 178 -7.71 -0.54 2.25
C GLU A 178 -7.91 -2.05 2.45
N PRO A 179 -9.15 -2.54 2.56
CA PRO A 179 -9.42 -3.94 2.84
C PRO A 179 -9.08 -4.88 1.67
N TRP A 180 -8.77 -4.33 0.50
CA TRP A 180 -8.40 -5.06 -0.70
C TRP A 180 -6.88 -5.19 -0.89
N HIS A 181 -6.06 -4.30 -0.30
CA HIS A 181 -4.62 -4.20 -0.56
C HIS A 181 -3.81 -5.11 0.35
N TYR A 182 -3.18 -6.12 -0.26
CA TYR A 182 -2.35 -7.12 0.42
C TYR A 182 -0.93 -7.09 -0.09
N ARG A 183 0.02 -7.02 0.86
CA ARG A 183 1.45 -7.01 0.61
C ARG A 183 2.07 -8.36 1.01
N TYR A 184 2.89 -8.93 0.11
CA TYR A 184 3.68 -10.11 0.43
C TYR A 184 4.94 -9.73 1.25
N VAL A 185 5.15 -10.46 2.34
CA VAL A 185 6.31 -10.30 3.24
C VAL A 185 6.91 -11.65 3.66
N GLY A 186 6.38 -12.76 3.15
CA GLY A 186 6.77 -14.12 3.58
C GLY A 186 5.92 -14.64 4.74
N LYS A 187 5.75 -15.97 4.81
CA LYS A 187 4.81 -16.63 5.76
C LYS A 187 5.16 -16.39 7.23
N GLU A 188 6.43 -16.40 7.56
CA GLU A 188 6.93 -16.18 8.93
C GLU A 188 6.63 -14.75 9.40
N VAL A 189 7.12 -13.77 8.65
CA VAL A 189 6.91 -12.34 8.95
C VAL A 189 5.42 -11.97 8.94
N ALA A 190 4.65 -12.47 7.97
CA ALA A 190 3.21 -12.20 7.91
C ALA A 190 2.47 -12.71 9.15
N SER A 191 2.86 -13.90 9.64
CA SER A 191 2.29 -14.48 10.86
C SER A 191 2.67 -13.69 12.12
N GLU A 192 3.90 -13.19 12.20
CA GLU A 192 4.34 -12.31 13.29
C GLU A 192 3.57 -10.99 13.30
N ILE A 193 3.52 -10.29 12.17
CA ILE A 193 2.79 -9.03 12.00
C ILE A 193 1.31 -9.22 12.39
N TYR A 194 0.68 -10.30 11.92
CA TYR A 194 -0.69 -10.61 12.24
C TYR A 194 -0.91 -10.86 13.73
N SER A 195 -0.06 -11.71 14.34
CA SER A 195 -0.20 -12.09 15.75
C SER A 195 0.03 -10.93 16.72
N GLN A 196 0.90 -9.98 16.35
CA GLN A 196 1.22 -8.80 17.14
C GLN A 196 0.27 -7.63 16.87
N GLY A 197 -0.51 -7.65 15.78
CA GLY A 197 -1.40 -6.56 15.39
C GLY A 197 -0.67 -5.28 15.01
N ILE A 198 0.53 -5.42 14.43
CA ILE A 198 1.39 -4.31 13.98
C ILE A 198 1.32 -4.13 12.46
N CYS A 199 1.82 -3.01 11.94
CA CYS A 199 1.99 -2.78 10.49
C CYS A 199 3.44 -3.05 10.05
N LEU A 200 3.70 -2.98 8.74
CA LEU A 200 5.03 -3.25 8.18
C LEU A 200 6.08 -2.26 8.71
N GLU A 201 5.74 -0.99 8.85
CA GLU A 201 6.62 0.04 9.42
C GLU A 201 7.10 -0.36 10.81
N GLU A 202 6.15 -0.70 11.70
CA GLU A 202 6.48 -1.12 13.07
C GLU A 202 7.33 -2.40 13.09
N TYR A 203 7.07 -3.33 12.19
CA TYR A 203 7.87 -4.55 12.08
C TYR A 203 9.32 -4.25 11.67
N ILE A 204 9.51 -3.43 10.64
CA ILE A 204 10.86 -3.04 10.16
C ILE A 204 11.65 -2.33 11.27
N GLU A 205 11.03 -1.44 12.06
CA GLU A 205 11.67 -0.80 13.21
C GLU A 205 12.20 -1.82 14.25
N THR A 206 11.62 -3.02 14.32
CA THR A 206 12.14 -4.06 15.22
C THR A 206 13.40 -4.76 14.73
N LEU A 207 13.75 -4.59 13.44
CA LEU A 207 14.91 -5.20 12.81
C LEU A 207 16.15 -4.30 12.84
N GLU A 208 15.99 -3.03 13.16
CA GLU A 208 17.05 -2.02 13.30
C GLU A 208 17.64 -2.02 14.73
#